data_c68652cb23206ed03953e0bd6b6756fb
#
_entry.id   c68652cb23206ed03953e0bd6b6756fb
#
_cell.length_a   1.000
_cell.length_b   1.000
_cell.length_c   1.000
_cell.angle_alpha   90.00
_cell.angle_beta   90.00
_cell.angle_gamma   90.00
#
_symmetry.space_group_name_H-M   'P 1'
#
loop_
_entity.id
_entity.type
_entity.pdbx_description
1 polymer ?
#
loop_
_entity_poly.entity_id
_entity_poly.type
_entity_poly.pdbx_seq_one_letter_code
_entity_poly.pdbx_strand_id
1 'polypeptide(L)'
;MFGEYELKPNSGVNPPYSPAYPVEWGCTLRTLQIITRVDRFKLSTLLADTPFDLVNDRVAFQYMLSPGHALAMHTGQMFDLMITVPVRYEDLFTHTHIYMYCSDPMGICAGREVFGYTKKDTSYAFEEAPDHTIVGKVKRRGTPLADFSFVPDQAAPVVSLVDGPDQPVGEIHVRRLPHPERLATAYADVVYRRTPLEYSAPLVGRAQMTLHESSFDPIADLRPEILGARFMYSDVYGGGFDVEDRRLIKRLNV
;
A
#
# COMPACT_ATOMS: atom_id res chain seq x y z
N MET A 1 -10.06 -5.67 -22.94
CA MET A 1 -11.26 -4.88 -23.20
C MET A 1 -12.17 -5.11 -22.03
N PHE A 2 -12.16 -4.20 -21.05
CA PHE A 2 -13.19 -4.21 -20.01
C PHE A 2 -14.47 -3.81 -20.73
N GLY A 3 -15.48 -4.69 -20.75
CA GLY A 3 -16.78 -4.34 -21.24
C GLY A 3 -17.23 -3.04 -20.56
N GLU A 4 -17.81 -2.15 -21.32
CA GLU A 4 -18.49 -0.98 -20.83
C GLU A 4 -19.57 -1.46 -19.87
N TYR A 5 -19.25 -1.53 -18.57
CA TYR A 5 -20.28 -1.59 -17.56
C TYR A 5 -20.89 -0.19 -17.51
N GLU A 6 -21.89 0.06 -18.36
CA GLU A 6 -22.85 1.12 -18.11
C GLU A 6 -23.56 0.78 -16.81
N LEU A 7 -23.04 1.33 -15.72
CA LEU A 7 -23.73 1.32 -14.44
C LEU A 7 -24.94 2.22 -14.56
N LYS A 8 -26.06 1.62 -14.95
CA LYS A 8 -27.33 2.34 -14.94
C LYS A 8 -27.60 2.79 -13.49
N PRO A 9 -27.84 4.10 -13.26
CA PRO A 9 -28.32 4.56 -11.96
C PRO A 9 -29.59 3.77 -11.65
N ASN A 10 -29.68 3.02 -10.58
CA ASN A 10 -30.79 2.18 -10.10
C ASN A 10 -30.71 0.69 -10.36
N SER A 11 -29.60 0.11 -10.75
CA SER A 11 -29.50 -1.36 -10.90
C SER A 11 -29.46 -2.13 -9.57
N GLY A 12 -29.59 -1.47 -8.42
CA GLY A 12 -29.55 -2.13 -7.09
C GLY A 12 -28.16 -2.71 -6.72
N VAL A 13 -27.23 -2.72 -7.64
CA VAL A 13 -25.85 -3.13 -7.47
C VAL A 13 -24.98 -1.91 -7.77
N ASN A 14 -24.91 -0.99 -6.83
CA ASN A 14 -23.90 0.06 -6.89
C ASN A 14 -22.61 -0.58 -6.34
N PRO A 15 -21.60 -0.84 -7.19
CA PRO A 15 -20.29 -1.13 -6.65
C PRO A 15 -19.87 0.09 -5.82
N PRO A 16 -19.27 -0.14 -4.65
CA PRO A 16 -18.89 0.93 -3.72
C PRO A 16 -17.91 1.96 -4.31
N TYR A 17 -17.42 1.74 -5.51
CA TYR A 17 -16.47 2.56 -6.27
C TYR A 17 -17.02 2.88 -7.68
N SER A 18 -18.32 3.13 -7.80
CA SER A 18 -18.91 3.54 -9.07
C SER A 18 -18.16 4.73 -9.66
N PRO A 19 -17.76 4.69 -10.94
CA PRO A 19 -17.19 5.84 -11.64
C PRO A 19 -18.16 7.01 -11.77
N ALA A 20 -19.41 6.86 -11.34
CA ALA A 20 -20.37 7.95 -11.20
C ALA A 20 -20.13 8.88 -10.01
N TYR A 21 -19.02 8.69 -9.27
CA TYR A 21 -18.51 9.69 -8.34
C TYR A 21 -17.35 10.46 -8.96
N PRO A 22 -17.57 11.44 -9.83
CA PRO A 22 -16.55 12.41 -10.20
C PRO A 22 -16.42 13.40 -9.04
N VAL A 23 -16.01 12.92 -7.88
CA VAL A 23 -15.62 13.83 -6.82
C VAL A 23 -14.20 14.22 -7.14
N GLU A 24 -14.05 15.42 -7.69
CA GLU A 24 -12.74 16.07 -7.67
C GLU A 24 -12.31 16.13 -6.19
N TRP A 25 -11.27 15.44 -5.88
CA TRP A 25 -10.72 15.43 -4.53
C TRP A 25 -9.23 15.73 -4.58
N GLY A 26 -8.78 16.47 -3.60
CA GLY A 26 -7.37 16.71 -3.38
C GLY A 26 -7.07 16.45 -1.91
N CYS A 27 -5.97 15.80 -1.62
CA CYS A 27 -5.47 15.72 -0.27
C CYS A 27 -3.94 15.74 -0.27
N THR A 28 -3.37 16.25 0.81
CA THR A 28 -1.94 16.13 1.06
C THR A 28 -1.69 14.87 1.87
N LEU A 29 -1.14 13.85 1.21
CA LEU A 29 -0.69 12.64 1.88
C LEU A 29 0.48 12.95 2.81
N ARG A 30 0.49 12.29 3.95
CA ARG A 30 1.59 12.29 4.92
C ARG A 30 2.15 10.88 4.97
N THR A 31 3.37 10.70 4.49
CA THR A 31 3.97 9.37 4.39
C THR A 31 5.26 9.28 5.17
N LEU A 32 5.26 8.50 6.24
CA LEU A 32 6.47 8.02 6.89
C LEU A 32 6.89 6.72 6.22
N GLN A 33 8.10 6.69 5.67
CA GLN A 33 8.68 5.50 5.07
C GLN A 33 9.90 5.06 5.87
N ILE A 34 9.88 3.84 6.39
CA ILE A 34 10.99 3.20 7.10
C ILE A 34 11.53 2.10 6.18
N ILE A 35 12.77 2.26 5.72
CA ILE A 35 13.45 1.26 4.90
C ILE A 35 14.18 0.30 5.82
N THR A 36 13.96 -0.98 5.61
CA THR A 36 14.50 -2.06 6.41
C THR A 36 15.14 -3.13 5.54
N ARG A 37 15.94 -4.00 6.17
CA ARG A 37 16.39 -5.27 5.59
C ARG A 37 15.64 -6.41 6.25
N VAL A 38 15.24 -7.38 5.46
CA VAL A 38 14.55 -8.60 5.90
C VAL A 38 15.20 -9.80 5.24
N ASP A 39 15.16 -10.95 5.92
CA ASP A 39 15.68 -12.20 5.34
C ASP A 39 15.08 -12.47 3.96
N ARG A 40 15.96 -12.62 2.94
CA ARG A 40 15.56 -12.81 1.54
C ARG A 40 14.75 -14.08 1.31
N PHE A 41 15.02 -15.14 2.07
CA PHE A 41 14.27 -16.40 1.95
C PHE A 41 12.83 -16.23 2.39
N LYS A 42 12.59 -15.49 3.49
CA LYS A 42 11.23 -15.17 3.95
C LYS A 42 10.46 -14.36 2.90
N LEU A 43 11.10 -13.34 2.31
CA LEU A 43 10.47 -12.53 1.26
C LEU A 43 10.13 -13.37 0.03
N SER A 44 11.04 -14.23 -0.41
CA SER A 44 10.81 -15.14 -1.53
C SER A 44 9.67 -16.11 -1.24
N THR A 45 9.55 -16.60 -0.01
CA THR A 45 8.44 -17.47 0.40
C THR A 45 7.10 -16.73 0.34
N LEU A 46 7.05 -15.47 0.75
CA LEU A 46 5.83 -14.64 0.67
C LEU A 46 5.41 -14.33 -0.78
N LEU A 47 6.35 -14.34 -1.71
CA LEU A 47 6.10 -14.12 -3.14
C LEU A 47 5.90 -15.40 -3.94
N ALA A 48 6.08 -16.59 -3.34
CA ALA A 48 6.10 -17.87 -4.06
C ALA A 48 4.83 -18.14 -4.89
N ASP A 49 3.67 -17.65 -4.46
CA ASP A 49 2.39 -17.76 -5.18
C ASP A 49 2.13 -16.62 -6.16
N THR A 50 3.14 -15.83 -6.47
CA THR A 50 3.05 -14.73 -7.43
C THR A 50 4.02 -14.94 -8.58
N PRO A 51 3.81 -14.34 -9.74
CA PRO A 51 4.74 -14.40 -10.86
C PRO A 51 5.87 -13.34 -10.75
N PHE A 52 6.17 -12.85 -9.56
CA PHE A 52 7.09 -11.74 -9.34
C PHE A 52 8.45 -12.20 -8.84
N ASP A 53 9.51 -11.69 -9.44
CA ASP A 53 10.89 -11.91 -8.99
C ASP A 53 11.31 -10.84 -7.99
N LEU A 54 11.73 -11.27 -6.79
CA LEU A 54 12.25 -10.38 -5.76
C LEU A 54 13.60 -9.78 -6.19
N VAL A 55 13.71 -8.45 -6.17
CA VAL A 55 14.93 -7.74 -6.59
C VAL A 55 16.00 -7.80 -5.51
N ASN A 56 15.69 -7.43 -4.28
CA ASN A 56 16.64 -7.39 -3.16
C ASN A 56 15.97 -7.74 -1.84
N ASP A 57 16.67 -7.58 -0.72
CA ASP A 57 16.21 -7.87 0.63
C ASP A 57 15.67 -6.64 1.39
N ARG A 58 15.51 -5.49 0.70
CA ARG A 58 14.96 -4.27 1.31
C ARG A 58 13.44 -4.27 1.28
N VAL A 59 12.88 -3.77 2.36
CA VAL A 59 11.44 -3.64 2.57
C VAL A 59 11.14 -2.24 3.05
N ALA A 60 10.15 -1.60 2.45
CA ALA A 60 9.64 -0.33 2.92
C ALA A 60 8.38 -0.56 3.76
N PHE A 61 8.40 -0.15 5.01
CA PHE A 61 7.21 0.03 5.83
C PHE A 61 6.73 1.46 5.62
N GLN A 62 5.57 1.61 5.00
CA GLN A 62 5.00 2.91 4.66
C GLN A 62 3.75 3.13 5.50
N TYR A 63 3.79 4.15 6.35
CA TYR A 63 2.68 4.61 7.19
C TYR A 63 2.13 5.87 6.53
N MET A 64 1.00 5.74 5.83
CA MET A 64 0.43 6.81 5.02
C MET A 64 -0.89 7.27 5.60
N LEU A 65 -1.00 8.56 5.88
CA LEU A 65 -2.23 9.22 6.27
C LEU A 65 -2.72 10.12 5.13
N SER A 66 -3.99 9.93 4.76
CA SER A 66 -4.67 10.65 3.67
C SER A 66 -5.85 11.44 4.24
N PRO A 67 -5.65 12.67 4.73
CA PRO A 67 -6.75 13.52 5.21
C PRO A 67 -7.63 13.94 4.04
N GLY A 68 -8.96 13.91 4.22
CA GLY A 68 -9.90 14.34 3.18
C GLY A 68 -9.98 13.43 1.95
N HIS A 69 -9.49 12.19 2.05
CA HIS A 69 -9.56 11.23 0.94
C HIS A 69 -11.03 10.96 0.55
N ALA A 70 -11.34 11.00 -0.75
CA ALA A 70 -12.71 10.84 -1.25
C ALA A 70 -13.37 9.53 -0.84
N LEU A 71 -12.62 8.45 -0.70
CA LEU A 71 -13.13 7.16 -0.23
C LEU A 71 -13.41 7.15 1.28
N ALA A 72 -12.78 8.03 2.04
CA ALA A 72 -12.95 8.14 3.49
C ALA A 72 -14.13 9.05 3.89
N MET A 73 -15.24 8.97 3.18
CA MET A 73 -16.42 9.84 3.37
C MET A 73 -16.98 9.82 4.80
N HIS A 74 -16.77 8.76 5.55
CA HIS A 74 -17.28 8.60 6.91
C HIS A 74 -16.31 9.08 7.99
N THR A 75 -15.02 9.00 7.75
CA THR A 75 -13.98 9.28 8.76
C THR A 75 -13.22 10.57 8.49
N GLY A 76 -13.36 11.14 7.29
CA GLY A 76 -12.63 12.31 6.85
C GLY A 76 -11.13 12.07 6.61
N GLN A 77 -10.64 10.87 6.90
CA GLN A 77 -9.24 10.49 6.66
C GLN A 77 -9.09 8.98 6.52
N MET A 78 -8.13 8.57 5.71
CA MET A 78 -7.76 7.18 5.52
C MET A 78 -6.30 6.98 5.93
N PHE A 79 -6.02 5.88 6.61
CA PHE A 79 -4.67 5.46 6.94
C PHE A 79 -4.39 4.11 6.27
N ASP A 80 -3.21 4.00 5.67
CA ASP A 80 -2.69 2.75 5.14
C ASP A 80 -1.32 2.44 5.76
N LEU A 81 -1.13 1.20 6.21
CA LEU A 81 0.19 0.61 6.43
C LEU A 81 0.45 -0.35 5.27
N MET A 82 1.48 -0.05 4.49
CA MET A 82 1.93 -0.85 3.36
C MET A 82 3.32 -1.40 3.63
N ILE A 83 3.49 -2.72 3.49
CA ILE A 83 4.80 -3.38 3.58
C ILE A 83 5.18 -3.79 2.16
N THR A 84 6.16 -3.10 1.60
CA THR A 84 6.43 -3.05 0.15
C THR A 84 7.81 -3.61 -0.15
N VAL A 85 7.90 -4.41 -1.20
CA VAL A 85 9.15 -4.97 -1.72
C VAL A 85 9.33 -4.64 -3.20
N PRO A 86 10.56 -4.38 -3.67
CA PRO A 86 10.83 -4.17 -5.08
C PRO A 86 10.82 -5.51 -5.82
N VAL A 87 10.17 -5.54 -6.97
CA VAL A 87 10.01 -6.75 -7.77
C VAL A 87 10.22 -6.47 -9.26
N ARG A 88 10.50 -7.54 -10.01
CA ARG A 88 10.42 -7.57 -11.47
C ARG A 88 9.29 -8.49 -11.90
N TYR A 89 8.64 -8.08 -12.97
CA TYR A 89 7.69 -8.90 -13.71
C TYR A 89 7.87 -8.62 -15.20
N GLU A 90 8.38 -9.60 -15.93
CA GLU A 90 8.81 -9.39 -17.32
C GLU A 90 9.80 -8.19 -17.39
N ASP A 91 9.55 -7.21 -18.24
CA ASP A 91 10.38 -6.00 -18.38
C ASP A 91 10.05 -4.89 -17.37
N LEU A 92 9.04 -5.10 -16.51
CA LEU A 92 8.63 -4.10 -15.52
C LEU A 92 9.51 -4.18 -14.28
N PHE A 93 10.13 -3.05 -13.92
CA PHE A 93 10.76 -2.84 -12.63
C PHE A 93 9.84 -1.99 -11.76
N THR A 94 9.27 -2.61 -10.74
CA THR A 94 8.17 -2.05 -9.95
C THR A 94 8.24 -2.54 -8.51
N HIS A 95 7.19 -2.34 -7.74
CA HIS A 95 7.07 -2.88 -6.39
C HIS A 95 5.72 -3.54 -6.16
N THR A 96 5.64 -4.39 -5.13
CA THR A 96 4.38 -5.00 -4.67
C THR A 96 4.25 -4.91 -3.16
N HIS A 97 3.01 -4.92 -2.66
CA HIS A 97 2.74 -4.93 -1.23
C HIS A 97 2.52 -6.36 -0.74
N ILE A 98 3.43 -6.86 0.11
CA ILE A 98 3.29 -8.20 0.71
C ILE A 98 2.27 -8.21 1.84
N TYR A 99 2.11 -7.09 2.56
CA TYR A 99 1.04 -6.85 3.52
C TYR A 99 0.50 -5.44 3.35
N MET A 100 -0.80 -5.29 3.53
CA MET A 100 -1.44 -3.99 3.51
C MET A 100 -2.61 -3.92 4.49
N TYR A 101 -2.68 -2.82 5.25
CA TYR A 101 -3.73 -2.56 6.22
C TYR A 101 -4.32 -1.19 5.95
N CYS A 102 -5.64 -1.06 6.05
CA CYS A 102 -6.35 0.16 5.73
C CYS A 102 -7.42 0.44 6.78
N SER A 103 -7.57 1.69 7.19
CA SER A 103 -8.56 2.07 8.19
C SER A 103 -9.96 2.32 7.63
N ASP A 104 -10.09 2.38 6.31
CA ASP A 104 -11.35 2.73 5.65
C ASP A 104 -11.93 1.53 4.88
N PRO A 105 -13.21 1.15 5.15
CA PRO A 105 -13.84 0.01 4.48
C PRO A 105 -13.93 0.16 2.96
N MET A 106 -14.19 1.38 2.47
CA MET A 106 -14.26 1.64 1.02
C MET A 106 -12.89 1.53 0.37
N GLY A 107 -11.86 2.06 1.06
CA GLY A 107 -10.46 1.88 0.67
C GLY A 107 -10.04 0.41 0.62
N ILE A 108 -10.57 -0.44 1.52
CA ILE A 108 -10.34 -1.88 1.51
C ILE A 108 -11.02 -2.53 0.30
N CYS A 109 -12.32 -2.29 0.08
CA CYS A 109 -13.07 -2.86 -1.04
C CYS A 109 -12.45 -2.47 -2.38
N ALA A 110 -12.28 -1.17 -2.63
CA ALA A 110 -11.68 -0.69 -3.87
C ALA A 110 -10.25 -1.23 -4.09
N GLY A 111 -9.44 -1.25 -3.01
CA GLY A 111 -8.09 -1.79 -3.08
C GLY A 111 -8.05 -3.26 -3.48
N ARG A 112 -8.86 -4.10 -2.85
CA ARG A 112 -8.88 -5.54 -3.12
C ARG A 112 -9.49 -5.89 -4.46
N GLU A 113 -10.65 -5.32 -4.78
CA GLU A 113 -11.43 -5.73 -5.93
C GLU A 113 -10.94 -5.10 -7.24
N VAL A 114 -10.36 -3.89 -7.17
CA VAL A 114 -9.89 -3.17 -8.35
C VAL A 114 -8.39 -3.37 -8.58
N PHE A 115 -7.58 -3.21 -7.53
CA PHE A 115 -6.11 -3.19 -7.65
C PHE A 115 -5.43 -4.49 -7.23
N GLY A 116 -6.14 -5.39 -6.54
CA GLY A 116 -5.56 -6.64 -6.06
C GLY A 116 -4.72 -6.49 -4.79
N TYR A 117 -4.88 -5.38 -4.06
CA TYR A 117 -4.20 -5.18 -2.78
C TYR A 117 -4.63 -6.21 -1.73
N THR A 118 -3.69 -6.62 -0.90
CA THR A 118 -3.97 -7.53 0.22
C THR A 118 -4.57 -6.82 1.44
N LYS A 119 -5.35 -5.75 1.22
CA LYS A 119 -5.86 -4.87 2.29
C LYS A 119 -6.68 -5.63 3.33
N LYS A 120 -6.37 -5.38 4.59
CA LYS A 120 -7.09 -5.83 5.78
C LYS A 120 -7.49 -4.61 6.61
N ASP A 121 -8.54 -4.76 7.41
CA ASP A 121 -9.02 -3.73 8.34
C ASP A 121 -7.97 -3.38 9.41
N THR A 122 -7.90 -2.12 9.81
CA THR A 122 -7.03 -1.66 10.89
C THR A 122 -7.59 -0.45 11.61
N SER A 123 -7.15 -0.25 12.85
CA SER A 123 -7.24 1.01 13.58
C SER A 123 -5.84 1.53 13.84
N TYR A 124 -5.71 2.84 13.96
CA TYR A 124 -4.41 3.50 14.06
C TYR A 124 -4.45 4.71 15.00
N ALA A 125 -3.28 5.11 15.46
CA ALA A 125 -2.96 6.45 15.90
C ALA A 125 -1.76 6.93 15.08
N PHE A 126 -1.81 8.18 14.62
CA PHE A 126 -0.73 8.84 13.90
C PHE A 126 -0.71 10.29 14.32
N GLU A 127 0.29 10.66 15.08
CA GLU A 127 0.46 12.00 15.64
C GLU A 127 1.73 12.60 15.08
N GLU A 128 1.62 13.80 14.52
CA GLU A 128 2.73 14.60 14.02
C GLU A 128 2.83 15.88 14.84
N ALA A 129 3.97 16.08 15.48
CA ALA A 129 4.27 17.31 16.20
C ALA A 129 4.74 18.43 15.25
N PRO A 130 4.75 19.70 15.70
CA PRO A 130 5.19 20.84 14.87
C PRO A 130 6.63 20.75 14.34
N ASP A 131 7.50 20.00 15.00
CA ASP A 131 8.88 19.72 14.59
C ASP A 131 9.00 18.50 13.67
N HIS A 132 7.86 17.98 13.19
CA HIS A 132 7.74 16.75 12.38
C HIS A 132 8.19 15.47 13.09
N THR A 133 8.31 15.48 14.41
CA THR A 133 8.39 14.24 15.19
C THR A 133 7.06 13.49 15.06
N ILE A 134 7.14 12.20 14.74
CA ILE A 134 5.96 11.35 14.53
C ILE A 134 5.96 10.22 15.54
N VAL A 135 4.80 9.94 16.10
CA VAL A 135 4.53 8.73 16.88
C VAL A 135 3.25 8.10 16.37
N GLY A 136 3.24 6.77 16.33
CA GLY A 136 2.03 6.09 15.90
C GLY A 136 1.94 4.64 16.33
N LYS A 137 0.72 4.11 16.20
CA LYS A 137 0.36 2.74 16.54
C LYS A 137 -0.61 2.19 15.54
N VAL A 138 -0.45 0.93 15.21
CA VAL A 138 -1.36 0.19 14.34
C VAL A 138 -1.88 -1.02 15.10
N LYS A 139 -3.20 -1.21 15.07
CA LYS A 139 -3.87 -2.36 15.70
C LYS A 139 -4.83 -2.99 14.71
N ARG A 140 -5.02 -4.27 14.81
CA ARG A 140 -6.07 -4.98 14.08
C ARG A 140 -6.95 -5.75 15.03
N ARG A 141 -8.27 -5.47 15.00
CA ARG A 141 -9.25 -6.10 15.89
C ARG A 141 -8.83 -6.05 17.39
N GLY A 142 -8.26 -4.91 17.78
CA GLY A 142 -7.77 -4.70 19.15
C GLY A 142 -6.36 -5.24 19.44
N THR A 143 -5.82 -6.12 18.59
CA THR A 143 -4.46 -6.66 18.74
C THR A 143 -3.43 -5.67 18.19
N PRO A 144 -2.40 -5.28 18.96
CA PRO A 144 -1.30 -4.47 18.44
C PRO A 144 -0.59 -5.18 17.28
N LEU A 145 -0.24 -4.44 16.24
CA LEU A 145 0.57 -4.91 15.11
C LEU A 145 1.91 -4.21 15.04
N ALA A 146 1.92 -2.87 15.18
CA ALA A 146 3.13 -2.08 15.12
C ALA A 146 3.01 -0.82 15.98
N ASP A 147 4.09 -0.50 16.68
CA ASP A 147 4.36 0.84 17.21
C ASP A 147 5.52 1.43 16.42
N PHE A 148 5.44 2.73 16.10
CA PHE A 148 6.49 3.39 15.34
C PHE A 148 6.69 4.82 15.80
N SER A 149 7.93 5.32 15.60
CA SER A 149 8.26 6.72 15.81
C SER A 149 9.29 7.18 14.78
N PHE A 150 9.33 8.50 14.58
CA PHE A 150 10.29 9.15 13.71
C PHE A 150 10.68 10.51 14.31
N VAL A 151 11.97 10.82 14.25
CA VAL A 151 12.53 12.11 14.65
C VAL A 151 13.39 12.61 13.49
N PRO A 152 13.11 13.83 12.95
CA PRO A 152 13.94 14.43 11.91
C PRO A 152 15.40 14.54 12.36
N ASP A 153 16.32 14.10 11.49
CA ASP A 153 17.77 14.21 11.71
C ASP A 153 18.47 14.26 10.36
N GLN A 154 18.96 15.43 9.98
CA GLN A 154 19.63 15.62 8.69
C GLN A 154 20.94 14.81 8.54
N ALA A 155 21.53 14.36 9.65
CA ALA A 155 22.70 13.50 9.65
C ALA A 155 22.35 11.99 9.45
N ALA A 156 21.07 11.66 9.48
CA ALA A 156 20.64 10.28 9.25
C ALA A 156 20.91 9.85 7.78
N PRO A 157 21.19 8.57 7.54
CA PRO A 157 21.45 8.08 6.19
C PRO A 157 20.20 8.18 5.30
N VAL A 158 20.40 8.65 4.06
CA VAL A 158 19.36 8.56 3.02
C VAL A 158 19.43 7.17 2.40
N VAL A 159 18.40 6.37 2.66
CA VAL A 159 18.32 5.01 2.15
C VAL A 159 17.12 4.88 1.21
N SER A 160 17.36 4.27 0.05
CA SER A 160 16.34 3.95 -0.94
C SER A 160 15.95 2.48 -0.91
N LEU A 161 14.78 2.15 -1.43
CA LEU A 161 14.31 0.76 -1.54
C LEU A 161 15.20 -0.08 -2.45
N VAL A 162 15.84 0.55 -3.43
CA VAL A 162 16.85 -0.05 -4.30
C VAL A 162 18.07 0.86 -4.42
N ASP A 163 19.22 0.29 -4.74
CA ASP A 163 20.43 1.06 -5.04
C ASP A 163 20.40 1.57 -6.49
N GLY A 164 21.05 2.71 -6.72
CA GLY A 164 21.20 3.31 -8.03
C GLY A 164 20.09 4.30 -8.41
N PRO A 165 20.18 4.86 -9.62
CA PRO A 165 19.26 5.89 -10.10
C PRO A 165 17.89 5.35 -10.50
N ASP A 166 17.84 4.10 -10.93
CA ASP A 166 16.60 3.48 -11.38
C ASP A 166 15.77 3.06 -10.16
N GLN A 167 14.69 3.76 -9.94
CA GLN A 167 13.75 3.45 -8.87
C GLN A 167 12.55 2.69 -9.45
N PRO A 168 11.95 1.76 -8.66
CA PRO A 168 10.76 1.06 -9.10
C PRO A 168 9.62 2.05 -9.36
N VAL A 169 8.96 1.90 -10.52
CA VAL A 169 7.88 2.79 -10.94
C VAL A 169 6.56 2.04 -10.88
N GLY A 170 5.57 2.68 -10.25
CA GLY A 170 4.25 2.10 -10.08
C GLY A 170 4.27 0.88 -9.15
N GLU A 171 3.18 0.17 -9.13
CA GLU A 171 2.95 -0.99 -8.27
C GLU A 171 2.26 -2.11 -9.06
N ILE A 172 2.54 -3.36 -8.70
CA ILE A 172 1.99 -4.54 -9.36
C ILE A 172 1.45 -5.53 -8.35
N HIS A 173 0.28 -6.09 -8.61
CA HIS A 173 -0.39 -7.00 -7.70
C HIS A 173 -1.07 -8.14 -8.44
N VAL A 174 -1.25 -9.26 -7.74
CA VAL A 174 -2.12 -10.34 -8.20
C VAL A 174 -3.50 -10.16 -7.58
N ARG A 175 -4.46 -9.76 -8.40
CA ARG A 175 -5.86 -9.68 -7.99
C ARG A 175 -6.48 -11.06 -8.08
N ARG A 176 -6.88 -11.61 -6.94
CA ARG A 176 -7.52 -12.93 -6.85
C ARG A 176 -8.97 -12.77 -6.42
N LEU A 177 -9.88 -13.30 -7.20
CA LEU A 177 -11.29 -13.34 -6.83
C LEU A 177 -11.67 -14.76 -6.43
N PRO A 178 -12.31 -14.93 -5.26
CA PRO A 178 -12.71 -16.25 -4.78
C PRO A 178 -13.82 -16.85 -5.65
N HIS A 179 -13.83 -18.16 -5.76
CA HIS A 179 -14.94 -18.86 -6.38
C HIS A 179 -16.13 -18.88 -5.41
N PRO A 180 -17.36 -18.57 -5.87
CA PRO A 180 -18.52 -18.47 -4.98
C PRO A 180 -18.91 -19.79 -4.31
N GLU A 181 -18.63 -20.92 -4.94
CA GLU A 181 -19.05 -22.26 -4.48
C GLU A 181 -17.90 -23.13 -3.95
N ARG A 182 -16.66 -22.67 -4.03
CA ARG A 182 -15.48 -23.46 -3.61
C ARG A 182 -14.51 -22.58 -2.85
N LEU A 183 -13.75 -23.19 -1.92
CA LEU A 183 -12.60 -22.54 -1.28
C LEU A 183 -11.40 -22.51 -2.23
N ALA A 184 -11.58 -21.87 -3.39
CA ALA A 184 -10.57 -21.77 -4.43
C ALA A 184 -10.63 -20.35 -5.07
N THR A 185 -9.61 -20.00 -5.82
CA THR A 185 -9.60 -18.80 -6.63
C THR A 185 -10.37 -19.07 -7.94
N ALA A 186 -11.36 -18.24 -8.26
CA ALA A 186 -12.11 -18.33 -9.52
C ALA A 186 -11.26 -17.84 -10.69
N TYR A 187 -10.55 -16.75 -10.50
CA TYR A 187 -9.55 -16.25 -11.43
C TYR A 187 -8.54 -15.33 -10.73
N ALA A 188 -7.38 -15.18 -11.33
CA ALA A 188 -6.35 -14.27 -10.89
C ALA A 188 -5.87 -13.41 -12.06
N ASP A 189 -5.68 -12.13 -11.80
CA ASP A 189 -5.18 -11.16 -12.78
C ASP A 189 -3.93 -10.49 -12.22
N VAL A 190 -2.96 -10.22 -13.08
CA VAL A 190 -1.84 -9.31 -12.79
C VAL A 190 -2.27 -7.90 -13.16
N VAL A 191 -2.35 -7.03 -12.18
CA VAL A 191 -2.77 -5.64 -12.31
C VAL A 191 -1.60 -4.73 -12.01
N TYR A 192 -1.31 -3.82 -12.91
CA TYR A 192 -0.33 -2.75 -12.72
C TYR A 192 -1.05 -1.42 -12.52
N ARG A 193 -0.52 -0.62 -11.60
CA ARG A 193 -0.97 0.75 -11.37
C ARG A 193 0.23 1.68 -11.25
N ARG A 194 0.12 2.84 -11.86
CA ARG A 194 1.03 3.95 -11.64
C ARG A 194 0.23 5.15 -11.13
N THR A 195 0.56 5.62 -9.94
CA THR A 195 0.02 6.87 -9.42
C THR A 195 1.10 7.92 -9.54
N PRO A 196 0.90 8.97 -10.34
CA PRO A 196 1.82 10.09 -10.38
C PRO A 196 1.70 10.83 -9.04
N LEU A 197 2.68 10.67 -8.17
CA LEU A 197 2.78 11.38 -6.92
C LEU A 197 3.97 12.34 -7.00
N GLU A 198 3.70 13.62 -6.80
CA GLU A 198 4.74 14.62 -6.59
C GLU A 198 5.04 14.70 -5.10
N TYR A 199 6.20 14.23 -4.71
CA TYR A 199 6.63 14.27 -3.32
C TYR A 199 7.39 15.56 -3.01
N SER A 200 7.16 16.11 -1.83
CA SER A 200 8.04 17.14 -1.26
C SER A 200 9.46 16.59 -1.10
N ALA A 201 10.42 17.48 -0.92
CA ALA A 201 11.74 17.07 -0.48
C ALA A 201 11.60 16.26 0.84
N PRO A 202 12.19 15.06 0.94
CA PRO A 202 12.02 14.23 2.10
C PRO A 202 12.75 14.80 3.32
N LEU A 203 12.07 14.79 4.46
CA LEU A 203 12.71 14.95 5.74
C LEU A 203 13.33 13.62 6.14
N VAL A 204 14.64 13.50 6.12
CA VAL A 204 15.34 12.32 6.62
C VAL A 204 15.39 12.32 8.13
N GLY A 205 15.48 11.14 8.75
CA GLY A 205 15.50 11.05 10.20
C GLY A 205 15.75 9.65 10.72
N ARG A 206 15.68 9.54 12.03
CA ARG A 206 15.79 8.26 12.75
C ARG A 206 14.41 7.76 13.10
N ALA A 207 14.19 6.48 12.84
CA ALA A 207 12.95 5.81 13.21
C ALA A 207 13.20 4.68 14.20
N GLN A 208 12.17 4.40 14.97
CA GLN A 208 12.04 3.16 15.75
C GLN A 208 10.76 2.46 15.32
N MET A 209 10.77 1.15 15.32
CA MET A 209 9.61 0.34 14.99
C MET A 209 9.64 -0.94 15.80
N THR A 210 8.53 -1.25 16.45
CA THR A 210 8.30 -2.51 17.15
C THR A 210 7.14 -3.21 16.47
N LEU A 211 7.37 -4.41 15.96
CA LEU A 211 6.32 -5.27 15.42
C LEU A 211 5.89 -6.26 16.50
N HIS A 212 4.58 -6.40 16.69
CA HIS A 212 4.00 -7.27 17.70
C HIS A 212 3.56 -8.61 17.12
N GLU A 213 3.77 -9.68 17.86
CA GLU A 213 3.34 -11.02 17.46
C GLU A 213 1.83 -11.09 17.33
N SER A 214 1.37 -11.70 16.26
CA SER A 214 -0.05 -11.93 15.97
C SER A 214 -0.22 -13.24 15.21
N SER A 215 -1.09 -14.10 15.68
CA SER A 215 -1.41 -15.37 14.99
C SER A 215 -2.14 -15.16 13.65
N PHE A 216 -2.76 -14.00 13.45
CA PHE A 216 -3.52 -13.69 12.24
C PHE A 216 -2.76 -12.82 11.24
N ASP A 217 -1.73 -12.13 11.70
CA ASP A 217 -0.97 -11.15 10.93
C ASP A 217 0.52 -11.24 11.29
N PRO A 218 1.25 -12.21 10.74
CA PRO A 218 2.61 -12.56 11.18
C PRO A 218 3.67 -11.58 10.65
N ILE A 219 3.40 -10.27 10.71
CA ILE A 219 4.36 -9.24 10.26
C ILE A 219 5.59 -9.16 11.16
N ALA A 220 5.48 -9.54 12.44
CA ALA A 220 6.60 -9.60 13.35
C ALA A 220 7.64 -10.66 12.95
N ASP A 221 7.23 -11.71 12.22
CA ASP A 221 8.13 -12.75 11.72
C ASP A 221 9.12 -12.21 10.68
N LEU A 222 8.86 -11.06 10.09
CA LEU A 222 9.79 -10.40 9.19
C LEU A 222 11.10 -10.03 9.91
N ARG A 223 11.06 -9.68 11.20
CA ARG A 223 12.23 -9.27 12.02
C ARG A 223 13.11 -8.26 11.29
N PRO A 224 12.56 -7.10 10.91
CA PRO A 224 13.24 -6.14 10.08
C PRO A 224 14.40 -5.45 10.82
N GLU A 225 15.53 -5.25 10.12
CA GLU A 225 16.61 -4.36 10.53
C GLU A 225 16.38 -2.99 9.91
N ILE A 226 16.26 -1.92 10.68
CA ILE A 226 16.04 -0.56 10.18
C ILE A 226 17.35 -0.04 9.55
N LEU A 227 17.28 0.39 8.29
CA LEU A 227 18.40 0.97 7.53
C LEU A 227 18.31 2.50 7.47
N GLY A 228 17.12 3.07 7.43
CA GLY A 228 16.89 4.51 7.37
C GLY A 228 15.39 4.83 7.32
N ALA A 229 15.08 6.11 7.49
CA ALA A 229 13.71 6.58 7.44
C ALA A 229 13.60 7.98 6.82
N ARG A 230 12.44 8.25 6.23
CA ARG A 230 12.09 9.56 5.69
C ARG A 230 10.60 9.84 5.83
N PHE A 231 10.28 11.10 6.01
CA PHE A 231 8.92 11.60 6.03
C PHE A 231 8.71 12.57 4.85
N MET A 232 7.58 12.46 4.18
CA MET A 232 7.28 13.20 2.96
C MET A 232 5.81 13.60 2.94
N TYR A 233 5.56 14.75 2.31
CA TYR A 233 4.22 15.13 1.87
C TYR A 233 4.08 14.88 0.37
N SER A 234 2.88 14.57 -0.07
CA SER A 234 2.56 14.48 -1.48
C SER A 234 1.16 14.99 -1.71
N ASP A 235 1.02 15.94 -2.62
CA ASP A 235 -0.28 16.39 -3.06
C ASP A 235 -0.83 15.42 -4.10
N VAL A 236 -2.02 14.91 -3.84
CA VAL A 236 -2.75 14.02 -4.73
C VAL A 236 -4.02 14.73 -5.16
N TYR A 237 -4.16 14.87 -6.45
CA TYR A 237 -5.36 15.37 -7.10
C TYR A 237 -5.95 14.24 -7.93
N GLY A 238 -7.23 13.95 -7.76
CA GLY A 238 -7.91 12.91 -8.51
C GLY A 238 -9.31 13.32 -8.88
N GLY A 239 -9.64 13.13 -10.16
CA GLY A 239 -11.01 13.10 -10.66
C GLY A 239 -11.38 11.66 -10.94
N GLY A 240 -11.91 10.96 -9.95
CA GLY A 240 -12.23 9.55 -10.11
C GLY A 240 -11.01 8.61 -10.06
N PHE A 241 -11.27 7.33 -10.31
CA PHE A 241 -10.18 6.37 -10.56
C PHE A 241 -9.66 6.61 -11.98
N ASP A 242 -8.52 7.25 -12.12
CA ASP A 242 -7.90 7.46 -13.41
C ASP A 242 -7.57 6.11 -14.05
N VAL A 243 -8.35 5.77 -15.07
CA VAL A 243 -8.29 4.46 -15.73
C VAL A 243 -7.00 4.33 -16.56
N GLU A 244 -6.39 5.46 -16.95
CA GLU A 244 -5.17 5.47 -17.74
C GLU A 244 -3.95 4.95 -16.94
N ASP A 245 -3.95 5.13 -15.62
CA ASP A 245 -2.88 4.66 -14.75
C ASP A 245 -3.01 3.19 -14.32
N ARG A 246 -4.06 2.52 -14.75
CA ARG A 246 -4.32 1.12 -14.39
C ARG A 246 -4.34 0.24 -15.62
N ARG A 247 -3.57 -0.85 -15.60
CA ARG A 247 -3.55 -1.86 -16.66
C ARG A 247 -3.76 -3.27 -16.11
N LEU A 248 -4.68 -4.01 -16.72
CA LEU A 248 -4.66 -5.47 -16.65
C LEU A 248 -3.53 -5.95 -17.57
N ILE A 249 -2.48 -6.55 -16.98
CA ILE A 249 -1.34 -7.05 -17.76
C ILE A 249 -1.64 -8.46 -18.26
N LYS A 250 -2.11 -9.33 -17.37
CA LYS A 250 -2.28 -10.74 -17.68
C LYS A 250 -3.36 -11.39 -16.81
N ARG A 251 -4.13 -12.29 -17.41
CA ARG A 251 -4.93 -13.24 -16.67
C ARG A 251 -4.12 -14.51 -16.44
N LEU A 252 -4.05 -14.95 -15.19
CA LEU A 252 -3.37 -16.18 -14.80
C LEU A 252 -4.33 -17.36 -14.88
N ASN A 253 -3.83 -18.51 -15.33
CA ASN A 253 -4.58 -19.76 -15.23
C ASN A 253 -4.53 -20.23 -13.75
N VAL A 254 -5.66 -20.42 -13.13
CA VAL A 254 -5.84 -20.89 -11.74
C VAL A 254 -6.63 -22.18 -11.69
#